data_402101d208478940a1f5818ac15ffa4f
#
_entry.id   402101d208478940a1f5818ac15ffa4f
#
_cell.length_a   1.000
_cell.length_b   1.000
_cell.length_c   1.000
_cell.angle_alpha   90.00
_cell.angle_beta   90.00
_cell.angle_gamma   90.00
#
_symmetry.space_group_name_H-M   'P 1'
#
loop_
_entity.id
_entity.type
_entity.pdbx_description
1 polymer ?
#
loop_
_entity_poly.entity_id
_entity_poly.type
_entity_poly.pdbx_seq_one_letter_code
_entity_poly.pdbx_strand_id
1 'polypeptide(L)'
;MKNLKHIVLIGVLFAFGISLTSFGQKSKPWDVPANFKSMSNPVKSDDASLLAGKDLFNKTCAACHGKTGLGDGPKSKGLKTPVASFLTAECLKQTDGELFYKSKTGRGDMPKYEGKIDDDGLWQTVNYIRSLKK
;
A
#
# COMPACT_ATOMS: atom_id res chain seq x y z
N MET A 1 -38.72 62.57 -27.47
CA MET A 1 -38.86 62.65 -25.99
C MET A 1 -38.91 61.25 -25.43
N LYS A 2 -38.24 61.02 -24.38
CA LYS A 2 -38.03 59.81 -23.58
C LYS A 2 -36.94 58.85 -24.00
N ASN A 3 -35.79 59.11 -23.39
CA ASN A 3 -34.60 58.28 -23.37
C ASN A 3 -34.83 56.98 -22.60
N LEU A 4 -34.76 55.86 -23.29
CA LEU A 4 -34.75 54.54 -22.63
C LEU A 4 -33.31 54.13 -22.43
N LYS A 5 -32.80 54.36 -21.21
CA LYS A 5 -31.46 53.93 -20.82
C LYS A 5 -31.44 52.41 -20.68
N HIS A 6 -30.69 51.78 -21.54
CA HIS A 6 -30.40 50.37 -21.42
C HIS A 6 -29.46 50.12 -20.26
N ILE A 7 -30.02 49.54 -19.20
CA ILE A 7 -29.22 49.04 -18.06
C ILE A 7 -28.71 47.67 -18.53
N VAL A 8 -27.45 47.63 -18.93
CA VAL A 8 -26.76 46.34 -19.15
C VAL A 8 -26.37 45.80 -17.77
N LEU A 9 -27.09 44.82 -17.32
CA LEU A 9 -26.76 44.06 -16.10
C LEU A 9 -25.67 43.04 -16.46
N ILE A 10 -24.41 43.39 -16.18
CA ILE A 10 -23.30 42.47 -16.29
C ILE A 10 -23.37 41.53 -15.08
N GLY A 11 -23.97 40.38 -15.29
CA GLY A 11 -23.95 39.27 -14.34
C GLY A 11 -22.53 38.66 -14.31
N VAL A 12 -21.74 39.04 -13.30
CA VAL A 12 -20.48 38.37 -12.99
C VAL A 12 -20.82 37.03 -12.39
N LEU A 13 -20.82 35.99 -13.20
CA LEU A 13 -20.84 34.60 -12.73
C LEU A 13 -19.50 34.29 -12.05
N PHE A 14 -19.45 34.43 -10.76
CA PHE A 14 -18.39 33.94 -9.92
C PHE A 14 -18.48 32.41 -9.91
N ALA A 15 -17.82 31.76 -10.87
CA ALA A 15 -17.64 30.31 -10.85
C ALA A 15 -16.71 29.97 -9.67
N PHE A 16 -17.30 29.71 -8.53
CA PHE A 16 -16.60 29.18 -7.36
C PHE A 16 -16.19 27.74 -7.70
N GLY A 17 -14.99 27.58 -8.24
CA GLY A 17 -14.38 26.29 -8.49
C GLY A 17 -14.17 25.57 -7.16
N ILE A 18 -15.10 24.69 -6.79
CA ILE A 18 -14.91 23.77 -5.68
C ILE A 18 -13.87 22.77 -6.14
N SER A 19 -12.61 23.07 -5.85
CA SER A 19 -11.54 22.07 -5.93
C SER A 19 -11.84 20.97 -4.91
N LEU A 20 -12.45 19.88 -5.37
CA LEU A 20 -12.56 18.66 -4.60
C LEU A 20 -11.14 18.11 -4.44
N THR A 21 -10.45 18.56 -3.41
CA THR A 21 -9.23 17.89 -2.94
C THR A 21 -9.68 16.51 -2.44
N SER A 22 -9.46 15.50 -3.28
CA SER A 22 -9.60 14.11 -2.89
C SER A 22 -8.60 13.87 -1.76
N PHE A 23 -9.06 13.97 -0.51
CA PHE A 23 -8.29 13.51 0.64
C PHE A 23 -8.19 11.99 0.51
N GLY A 24 -7.09 11.54 -0.10
CA GLY A 24 -6.73 10.14 -0.12
C GLY A 24 -6.78 9.60 1.30
N GLN A 25 -7.72 8.69 1.55
CA GLN A 25 -7.95 8.11 2.87
C GLN A 25 -6.69 7.35 3.29
N LYS A 26 -5.83 8.00 4.08
CA LYS A 26 -4.64 7.37 4.63
C LYS A 26 -5.08 6.24 5.55
N SER A 27 -4.64 5.04 5.28
CA SER A 27 -4.89 3.92 6.18
C SER A 27 -4.28 4.21 7.56
N LYS A 28 -4.99 3.82 8.64
CA LYS A 28 -4.47 3.94 10.00
C LYS A 28 -3.08 3.30 10.09
N PRO A 29 -2.08 3.94 10.69
CA PRO A 29 -0.77 3.33 10.90
C PRO A 29 -0.86 1.97 11.60
N TRP A 30 0.08 1.08 11.32
CA TRP A 30 0.18 -0.18 12.03
C TRP A 30 0.86 0.04 13.39
N ASP A 31 0.27 -0.54 14.41
CA ASP A 31 0.90 -0.63 15.71
C ASP A 31 1.77 -1.89 15.74
N VAL A 32 3.05 -1.73 15.38
CA VAL A 32 4.02 -2.83 15.37
C VAL A 32 4.80 -2.79 16.66
N PRO A 33 4.83 -3.89 17.44
CA PRO A 33 5.60 -3.96 18.69
C PRO A 33 7.08 -3.67 18.48
N ALA A 34 7.72 -3.04 19.48
CA ALA A 34 9.11 -2.58 19.37
C ALA A 34 10.11 -3.72 19.11
N ASN A 35 9.88 -4.90 19.68
CA ASN A 35 10.69 -6.08 19.43
C ASN A 35 10.68 -6.51 17.96
N PHE A 36 9.54 -6.41 17.27
CA PHE A 36 9.48 -6.67 15.82
C PHE A 36 10.17 -5.57 15.00
N LYS A 37 10.00 -4.30 15.39
CA LYS A 37 10.68 -3.20 14.67
C LYS A 37 12.21 -3.36 14.68
N SER A 38 12.78 -3.90 15.73
CA SER A 38 14.23 -4.13 15.85
C SER A 38 14.69 -5.48 15.29
N MET A 39 13.79 -6.36 14.82
CA MET A 39 14.17 -7.65 14.26
C MET A 39 14.89 -7.47 12.91
N SER A 40 16.04 -8.11 12.79
CA SER A 40 16.71 -8.32 11.52
C SER A 40 16.19 -9.59 10.86
N ASN A 41 16.15 -9.62 9.53
CA ASN A 41 15.80 -10.83 8.80
C ASN A 41 16.90 -11.90 9.00
N PRO A 42 16.58 -13.06 9.60
CA PRO A 42 17.56 -14.12 9.83
C PRO A 42 17.87 -14.90 8.55
N VAL A 43 17.00 -14.81 7.52
CA VAL A 43 17.16 -15.52 6.25
C VAL A 43 17.99 -14.68 5.29
N LYS A 44 19.10 -15.26 4.83
CA LYS A 44 19.99 -14.59 3.86
C LYS A 44 19.23 -14.28 2.57
N SER A 45 19.43 -13.08 2.04
CA SER A 45 18.88 -12.67 0.75
C SER A 45 19.78 -13.15 -0.38
N ASP A 46 19.64 -14.41 -0.77
CA ASP A 46 20.30 -15.04 -1.90
C ASP A 46 19.28 -15.53 -2.94
N ASP A 47 19.74 -16.04 -4.06
CA ASP A 47 18.88 -16.45 -5.18
C ASP A 47 17.84 -17.50 -4.76
N ALA A 48 18.21 -18.44 -3.90
CA ALA A 48 17.28 -19.47 -3.41
C ALA A 48 16.16 -18.85 -2.56
N SER A 49 16.51 -17.96 -1.64
CA SER A 49 15.55 -17.22 -0.81
C SER A 49 14.66 -16.32 -1.65
N LEU A 50 15.22 -15.60 -2.62
CA LEU A 50 14.46 -14.75 -3.52
C LEU A 50 13.47 -15.53 -4.38
N LEU A 51 13.87 -16.71 -4.88
CA LEU A 51 13.00 -17.58 -5.65
C LEU A 51 11.83 -18.10 -4.79
N ALA A 52 12.13 -18.64 -3.61
CA ALA A 52 11.12 -19.14 -2.69
C ALA A 52 10.15 -18.02 -2.24
N GLY A 53 10.68 -16.85 -1.88
CA GLY A 53 9.89 -15.69 -1.52
C GLY A 53 9.00 -15.20 -2.66
N LYS A 54 9.49 -15.20 -3.91
CA LYS A 54 8.72 -14.86 -5.11
C LYS A 54 7.54 -15.82 -5.31
N ASP A 55 7.77 -17.12 -5.15
CA ASP A 55 6.74 -18.13 -5.30
C ASP A 55 5.64 -17.97 -4.25
N LEU A 56 6.03 -17.78 -2.99
CA LEU A 56 5.08 -17.50 -1.91
C LEU A 56 4.31 -16.20 -2.16
N PHE A 57 5.00 -15.14 -2.52
CA PHE A 57 4.39 -13.85 -2.84
C PHE A 57 3.36 -13.97 -3.95
N ASN A 58 3.70 -14.65 -5.04
CA ASN A 58 2.78 -14.84 -6.17
C ASN A 58 1.54 -15.65 -5.78
N LYS A 59 1.69 -16.66 -4.94
CA LYS A 59 0.59 -17.53 -4.49
C LYS A 59 -0.33 -16.84 -3.49
N THR A 60 0.20 -15.97 -2.63
CA THR A 60 -0.53 -15.50 -1.45
C THR A 60 -0.73 -13.99 -1.37
N CYS A 61 0.16 -13.18 -1.94
CA CYS A 61 0.18 -11.73 -1.78
C CYS A 61 -0.22 -10.98 -3.05
N ALA A 62 0.21 -11.47 -4.22
CA ALA A 62 0.08 -10.76 -5.49
C ALA A 62 -1.38 -10.50 -5.92
N ALA A 63 -2.34 -11.29 -5.44
CA ALA A 63 -3.75 -11.06 -5.75
C ALA A 63 -4.25 -9.68 -5.30
N CYS A 64 -3.68 -9.13 -4.23
CA CYS A 64 -3.97 -7.78 -3.72
C CYS A 64 -2.82 -6.81 -4.01
N HIS A 65 -1.57 -7.22 -3.75
CA HIS A 65 -0.42 -6.33 -3.88
C HIS A 65 0.10 -6.16 -5.31
N GLY A 66 -0.39 -6.96 -6.28
CA GLY A 66 0.14 -6.96 -7.64
C GLY A 66 1.45 -7.73 -7.75
N LYS A 67 1.76 -8.28 -8.93
CA LYS A 67 3.00 -9.06 -9.15
C LYS A 67 4.27 -8.23 -8.99
N THR A 68 4.16 -6.92 -9.20
CA THR A 68 5.25 -5.94 -9.08
C THR A 68 5.20 -5.17 -7.76
N GLY A 69 4.24 -5.49 -6.88
CA GLY A 69 4.14 -4.87 -5.56
C GLY A 69 3.58 -3.43 -5.55
N LEU A 70 2.88 -3.02 -6.62
CA LEU A 70 2.31 -1.67 -6.76
C LEU A 70 0.98 -1.48 -6.03
N GLY A 71 0.40 -2.54 -5.44
CA GLY A 71 -0.91 -2.48 -4.81
C GLY A 71 -2.07 -2.58 -5.81
N ASP A 72 -1.79 -2.96 -7.04
CA ASP A 72 -2.69 -2.99 -8.20
C ASP A 72 -3.21 -4.40 -8.54
N GLY A 73 -3.09 -5.33 -7.61
CA GLY A 73 -3.59 -6.69 -7.81
C GLY A 73 -5.10 -6.72 -8.10
N PRO A 74 -5.60 -7.75 -8.80
CA PRO A 74 -7.00 -7.81 -9.24
C PRO A 74 -8.00 -7.73 -8.09
N LYS A 75 -7.63 -8.16 -6.88
CA LYS A 75 -8.50 -8.07 -5.69
C LYS A 75 -8.42 -6.73 -4.97
N SER A 76 -7.47 -5.84 -5.30
CA SER A 76 -7.29 -4.57 -4.58
C SER A 76 -8.48 -3.64 -4.71
N LYS A 77 -9.16 -3.64 -5.85
CA LYS A 77 -10.29 -2.75 -6.16
C LYS A 77 -11.54 -2.96 -5.29
N GLY A 78 -11.69 -4.14 -4.70
CA GLY A 78 -12.86 -4.48 -3.86
C GLY A 78 -12.61 -4.31 -2.36
N LEU A 79 -11.42 -3.87 -1.96
CA LEU A 79 -11.04 -3.78 -0.55
C LEU A 79 -11.48 -2.44 0.06
N LYS A 80 -11.85 -2.47 1.35
CA LYS A 80 -12.22 -1.26 2.11
C LYS A 80 -11.03 -0.34 2.33
N THR A 81 -9.84 -0.92 2.46
CA THR A 81 -8.59 -0.19 2.65
C THR A 81 -7.74 -0.29 1.38
N PRO A 82 -7.28 0.82 0.81
CA PRO A 82 -6.37 0.79 -0.33
C PRO A 82 -5.11 -0.03 -0.03
N VAL A 83 -4.71 -0.87 -0.97
CA VAL A 83 -3.48 -1.65 -0.85
C VAL A 83 -2.29 -0.75 -1.17
N ALA A 84 -1.39 -0.59 -0.20
CA ALA A 84 -0.20 0.24 -0.39
C ALA A 84 0.79 -0.44 -1.35
N SER A 85 1.44 0.38 -2.18
CA SER A 85 2.59 -0.06 -2.97
C SER A 85 3.80 -0.26 -2.07
N PHE A 86 4.54 -1.34 -2.29
CA PHE A 86 5.83 -1.59 -1.62
C PHE A 86 6.95 -0.62 -2.07
N LEU A 87 6.72 0.11 -3.16
CA LEU A 87 7.70 1.04 -3.72
C LEU A 87 7.55 2.48 -3.20
N THR A 88 6.58 2.75 -2.33
CA THR A 88 6.43 4.07 -1.70
C THR A 88 7.53 4.33 -0.68
N ALA A 89 7.85 5.61 -0.47
CA ALA A 89 8.84 6.02 0.54
C ALA A 89 8.46 5.53 1.95
N GLU A 90 7.18 5.52 2.28
CA GLU A 90 6.67 5.01 3.56
C GLU A 90 6.94 3.52 3.73
N CYS A 91 6.74 2.72 2.67
CA CYS A 91 7.01 1.29 2.74
C CYS A 91 8.51 1.00 2.78
N LEU A 92 9.30 1.71 1.99
CA LEU A 92 10.74 1.52 1.92
C LEU A 92 11.47 1.86 3.23
N LYS A 93 10.90 2.76 4.06
CA LYS A 93 11.43 3.11 5.39
C LYS A 93 11.12 2.07 6.47
N GLN A 94 10.16 1.19 6.25
CA GLN A 94 9.84 0.15 7.22
C GLN A 94 10.99 -0.84 7.36
N THR A 95 11.18 -1.37 8.57
CA THR A 95 12.17 -2.43 8.80
C THR A 95 11.66 -3.77 8.27
N ASP A 96 12.57 -4.75 8.11
CA ASP A 96 12.18 -6.10 7.69
C ASP A 96 11.26 -6.74 8.72
N GLY A 97 11.52 -6.51 10.00
CA GLY A 97 10.67 -6.99 11.09
C GLY A 97 9.26 -6.39 11.07
N GLU A 98 9.10 -5.13 10.62
CA GLU A 98 7.78 -4.53 10.44
C GLU A 98 7.02 -5.20 9.29
N LEU A 99 7.68 -5.49 8.17
CA LEU A 99 7.06 -6.20 7.05
C LEU A 99 6.70 -7.64 7.43
N PHE A 100 7.60 -8.33 8.15
CA PHE A 100 7.36 -9.66 8.67
C PHE A 100 6.15 -9.69 9.61
N TYR A 101 6.11 -8.80 10.62
CA TYR A 101 5.00 -8.71 11.56
C TYR A 101 3.66 -8.52 10.85
N LYS A 102 3.58 -7.59 9.91
CA LYS A 102 2.37 -7.28 9.16
C LYS A 102 1.89 -8.48 8.35
N SER A 103 2.80 -9.20 7.73
CA SER A 103 2.47 -10.41 6.99
C SER A 103 2.02 -11.52 7.94
N LYS A 104 2.70 -11.69 9.06
CA LYS A 104 2.36 -12.72 10.05
C LYS A 104 0.97 -12.50 10.65
N THR A 105 0.67 -11.28 11.09
CA THR A 105 -0.55 -10.98 11.87
C THR A 105 -1.75 -10.58 11.03
N GLY A 106 -1.54 -10.00 9.84
CA GLY A 106 -2.61 -9.46 9.03
C GLY A 106 -3.38 -8.31 9.71
N ARG A 107 -4.26 -7.63 8.98
CA ARG A 107 -5.18 -6.62 9.53
C ARG A 107 -6.25 -6.25 8.51
N GLY A 108 -7.52 -6.20 8.95
CA GLY A 108 -8.64 -5.85 8.07
C GLY A 108 -8.74 -6.81 6.89
N ASP A 109 -8.65 -6.28 5.68
CA ASP A 109 -8.70 -7.10 4.46
C ASP A 109 -7.41 -7.90 4.20
N MET A 110 -6.29 -7.55 4.85
CA MET A 110 -5.04 -8.30 4.75
C MET A 110 -5.09 -9.54 5.65
N PRO A 111 -5.04 -10.75 5.08
CA PRO A 111 -5.15 -11.97 5.86
C PRO A 111 -3.93 -12.19 6.75
N LYS A 112 -4.16 -12.91 7.86
CA LYS A 112 -3.13 -13.45 8.72
C LYS A 112 -2.52 -14.70 8.08
N TYR A 113 -1.17 -14.75 8.04
CA TYR A 113 -0.42 -15.89 7.52
C TYR A 113 0.24 -16.75 8.61
N GLU A 114 0.21 -16.32 9.87
CA GLU A 114 0.65 -17.15 11.00
C GLU A 114 -0.06 -18.51 10.99
N GLY A 115 0.72 -19.59 11.08
CA GLY A 115 0.21 -20.95 10.99
C GLY A 115 -0.13 -21.45 9.58
N LYS A 116 -0.03 -20.59 8.55
CA LYS A 116 -0.24 -20.94 7.13
C LYS A 116 1.06 -20.96 6.33
N ILE A 117 1.96 -20.09 6.68
CA ILE A 117 3.31 -19.97 6.15
C ILE A 117 4.23 -19.96 7.37
N ASP A 118 5.30 -20.74 7.35
CA ASP A 118 6.31 -20.72 8.40
C ASP A 118 7.08 -19.40 8.44
N ASP A 119 7.80 -19.17 9.51
CA ASP A 119 8.51 -17.90 9.69
C ASP A 119 9.60 -17.72 8.64
N ASP A 120 10.28 -18.78 8.23
CA ASP A 120 11.32 -18.72 7.18
C ASP A 120 10.71 -18.31 5.84
N GLY A 121 9.57 -18.87 5.45
CA GLY A 121 8.85 -18.50 4.25
C GLY A 121 8.37 -17.04 4.26
N LEU A 122 7.93 -16.54 5.42
CA LEU A 122 7.60 -15.12 5.58
C LEU A 122 8.84 -14.24 5.44
N TRP A 123 9.99 -14.62 5.99
CA TRP A 123 11.24 -13.89 5.84
C TRP A 123 11.77 -13.92 4.40
N GLN A 124 11.63 -15.04 3.70
CA GLN A 124 11.94 -15.15 2.26
C GLN A 124 11.03 -14.22 1.46
N THR A 125 9.75 -14.13 1.82
CA THR A 125 8.81 -13.20 1.18
C THR A 125 9.23 -11.73 1.42
N VAL A 126 9.74 -11.38 2.60
CA VAL A 126 10.29 -10.05 2.89
C VAL A 126 11.51 -9.78 2.01
N ASN A 127 12.43 -10.75 1.85
CA ASN A 127 13.57 -10.62 0.93
C ASN A 127 13.12 -10.32 -0.51
N TYR A 128 12.11 -11.04 -0.98
CA TYR A 128 11.54 -10.79 -2.31
C TYR A 128 10.91 -9.40 -2.42
N ILE A 129 10.11 -8.96 -1.44
CA ILE A 129 9.53 -7.61 -1.41
C ILE A 129 10.63 -6.54 -1.51
N ARG A 130 11.75 -6.72 -0.80
CA ARG A 130 12.91 -5.82 -0.88
C ARG A 130 13.54 -5.79 -2.26
N SER A 131 13.55 -6.91 -2.96
CA SER A 131 14.10 -7.02 -4.32
C SER A 131 13.25 -6.32 -5.39
N LEU A 132 11.97 -6.03 -5.09
CA LEU A 132 11.11 -5.28 -6.01
C LEU A 132 11.57 -3.81 -6.17
N LYS A 133 12.35 -3.31 -5.24
CA LYS A 133 13.01 -2.00 -5.33
C LYS A 133 14.14 -2.09 -6.34
N LYS A 134 13.94 -1.60 -7.54
CA LYS A 134 14.99 -1.35 -8.53
C LYS A 134 15.11 0.15 -8.78
#